data_99b347f262b675fe154a926bf9d726d6
#
_entry.id   99b347f262b675fe154a926bf9d726d6
#
_cell.length_a   1.000
_cell.length_b   1.000
_cell.length_c   1.000
_cell.angle_alpha   90.00
_cell.angle_beta   90.00
_cell.angle_gamma   90.00
#
_symmetry.space_group_name_H-M   'P 1'
#
loop_
_entity.id
_entity.type
_entity.pdbx_description
1 polymer ?
#
loop_
_entity_poly.entity_id
_entity_poly.type
_entity_poly.pdbx_seq_one_letter_code
_entity_poly.pdbx_strand_id
1 'polypeptide(L)'
;STGASDRADGKTPPLASMVRAGDSQTEAVAITPFIFMVHDVSNAYLVTTDDGDVMVNTGFNANADRNVALLKPHRTGALRYIVLTQSHADHFGGVPEFTEQRTKLVGGPDFNEMLADMLGMQAFFGPRTAKLWASTLSQGGPPKPQPHPVPDILVDERLTIEVGNRTFELISAPEGETIDNILVWMPKEKIVFTGNTFGPVWLSMPFLNTLRGDKPR
;
A
#
# COMPACT_ATOMS: atom_id res chain seq x y z
N SER A 1 16.50 -2.69 17.62
CA SER A 1 16.16 -2.52 19.04
C SER A 1 16.31 -1.05 19.47
N THR A 2 15.46 -0.15 19.00
CA THR A 2 15.51 1.26 19.42
C THR A 2 14.13 1.81 19.83
N GLY A 3 13.13 0.94 20.01
CA GLY A 3 11.79 1.34 20.40
C GLY A 3 11.51 1.47 21.90
N ALA A 4 12.51 1.27 22.77
CA ALA A 4 12.29 1.22 24.20
C ALA A 4 12.73 2.48 24.97
N SER A 5 13.50 3.38 24.35
CA SER A 5 14.05 4.55 25.06
C SER A 5 13.13 5.76 25.11
N ASP A 6 12.19 5.88 24.16
CA ASP A 6 11.31 7.08 24.08
C ASP A 6 10.08 7.03 24.99
N ARG A 7 9.93 5.97 25.77
CA ARG A 7 8.81 5.82 26.74
C ARG A 7 9.11 6.38 28.14
N ALA A 8 10.31 6.87 28.36
CA ALA A 8 10.74 7.28 29.70
C ALA A 8 10.08 8.57 30.22
N ASP A 9 9.51 9.38 29.34
CA ASP A 9 8.89 10.67 29.70
C ASP A 9 7.35 10.66 29.72
N GLY A 10 6.74 9.50 29.49
CA GLY A 10 5.27 9.33 29.52
C GLY A 10 4.53 10.00 28.35
N LYS A 11 5.23 10.54 27.36
CA LYS A 11 4.60 11.12 26.17
C LYS A 11 4.31 10.04 25.14
N THR A 12 3.11 10.07 24.57
CA THR A 12 2.77 9.25 23.40
C THR A 12 3.69 9.64 22.25
N PRO A 13 4.38 8.68 21.62
CA PRO A 13 5.21 8.99 20.46
C PRO A 13 4.38 9.70 19.37
N PRO A 14 4.94 10.65 18.65
CA PRO A 14 4.28 11.23 17.48
C PRO A 14 3.85 10.13 16.52
N LEU A 15 2.71 10.28 15.86
CA LEU A 15 2.20 9.30 14.90
C LEU A 15 3.28 8.92 13.84
N ALA A 16 4.06 9.89 13.42
CA ALA A 16 5.17 9.68 12.50
C ALA A 16 6.26 8.71 13.00
N SER A 17 6.50 8.63 14.31
CA SER A 17 7.45 7.67 14.88
C SER A 17 6.87 6.25 14.96
N MET A 18 5.56 6.12 14.86
CA MET A 18 4.85 4.85 14.85
C MET A 18 4.74 4.27 13.44
N VAL A 19 4.62 5.13 12.44
CA VAL A 19 4.60 4.77 11.01
C VAL A 19 6.00 4.94 10.46
N ARG A 20 6.70 3.85 10.26
CA ARG A 20 8.06 3.86 9.72
C ARG A 20 8.00 3.99 8.21
N ALA A 21 8.44 5.12 7.67
CA ALA A 21 8.54 5.34 6.24
C ALA A 21 9.75 4.64 5.59
N GLY A 22 10.52 3.86 6.35
CA GLY A 22 11.64 3.07 5.84
C GLY A 22 12.88 3.86 5.44
N ASP A 23 13.08 5.07 5.96
CA ASP A 23 14.19 5.98 5.56
C ASP A 23 15.58 5.39 5.72
N SER A 24 15.77 4.52 6.70
CA SER A 24 17.03 3.80 6.96
C SER A 24 17.11 2.45 6.27
N GLN A 25 16.13 2.07 5.46
CA GLN A 25 16.14 0.79 4.77
C GLN A 25 17.10 0.84 3.58
N THR A 26 18.07 -0.08 3.57
CA THR A 26 19.09 -0.18 2.51
C THR A 26 18.88 -1.38 1.60
N GLU A 27 18.02 -2.32 1.98
CA GLU A 27 17.65 -3.51 1.21
C GLU A 27 16.19 -3.87 1.46
N ALA A 28 15.56 -4.56 0.52
CA ALA A 28 14.23 -5.10 0.71
C ALA A 28 14.23 -6.23 1.75
N VAL A 29 13.19 -6.30 2.58
CA VAL A 29 13.02 -7.38 3.55
C VAL A 29 12.47 -8.60 2.84
N ALA A 30 13.19 -9.71 2.84
CA ALA A 30 12.67 -10.99 2.37
C ALA A 30 11.71 -11.57 3.41
N ILE A 31 10.42 -11.51 3.14
CA ILE A 31 9.37 -12.14 3.98
C ILE A 31 9.36 -13.64 3.75
N THR A 32 9.48 -14.03 2.49
CA THR A 32 9.65 -15.40 2.03
C THR A 32 10.71 -15.40 0.91
N PRO A 33 11.14 -16.57 0.38
CA PRO A 33 12.04 -16.59 -0.78
C PRO A 33 11.49 -15.91 -2.05
N PHE A 34 10.20 -15.56 -2.08
CA PHE A 34 9.51 -14.98 -3.22
C PHE A 34 8.67 -13.74 -2.90
N ILE A 35 8.65 -13.27 -1.66
CA ILE A 35 7.99 -12.03 -1.25
C ILE A 35 9.03 -11.10 -0.62
N PHE A 36 9.17 -9.94 -1.21
CA PHE A 36 10.08 -8.88 -0.76
C PHE A 36 9.29 -7.63 -0.42
N MET A 37 9.62 -7.00 0.69
CA MET A 37 8.89 -5.86 1.22
C MET A 37 9.81 -4.66 1.35
N VAL A 38 9.30 -3.49 1.01
CA VAL A 38 9.87 -2.20 1.39
C VAL A 38 8.96 -1.52 2.39
N HIS A 39 9.58 -0.96 3.42
CA HIS A 39 8.87 -0.13 4.38
C HIS A 39 8.60 1.23 3.79
N ASP A 40 7.35 1.67 3.93
CA ASP A 40 6.90 2.99 3.54
C ASP A 40 5.76 3.42 4.49
N VAL A 41 5.11 4.53 4.23
CA VAL A 41 3.87 4.92 4.93
C VAL A 41 2.87 3.77 4.88
N SER A 42 2.61 3.24 3.68
CA SER A 42 2.05 1.91 3.48
C SER A 42 3.08 1.04 2.77
N ASN A 43 3.37 -0.13 3.30
CA ASN A 43 4.38 -1.01 2.75
C ASN A 43 4.02 -1.45 1.32
N ALA A 44 5.05 -1.58 0.47
CA ALA A 44 4.92 -2.17 -0.85
C ALA A 44 5.58 -3.54 -0.89
N TYR A 45 4.93 -4.48 -1.59
CA TYR A 45 5.38 -5.86 -1.66
C TYR A 45 5.57 -6.28 -3.11
N LEU A 46 6.71 -6.90 -3.40
CA LEU A 46 6.98 -7.60 -4.65
C LEU A 46 6.77 -9.10 -4.41
N VAL A 47 5.94 -9.72 -5.22
CA VAL A 47 5.76 -11.18 -5.25
C VAL A 47 6.30 -11.70 -6.58
N THR A 48 7.33 -12.54 -6.52
CA THR A 48 7.97 -13.10 -7.72
C THR A 48 7.33 -14.42 -8.10
N THR A 49 7.23 -14.67 -9.40
CA THR A 49 6.72 -15.92 -9.97
C THR A 49 7.64 -16.41 -11.10
N ASP A 50 7.37 -17.55 -11.67
CA ASP A 50 8.10 -18.07 -12.84
C ASP A 50 7.64 -17.49 -14.18
N ASP A 51 6.61 -16.63 -14.20
CA ASP A 51 6.14 -15.89 -15.39
C ASP A 51 5.93 -14.39 -15.11
N GLY A 52 6.91 -13.77 -14.45
CA GLY A 52 6.87 -12.35 -14.11
C GLY A 52 6.48 -12.08 -12.66
N ASP A 53 6.28 -10.82 -12.34
CA ASP A 53 6.12 -10.34 -10.97
C ASP A 53 4.77 -9.67 -10.74
N VAL A 54 4.33 -9.64 -9.48
CA VAL A 54 3.14 -8.95 -9.02
C VAL A 54 3.54 -8.01 -7.88
N MET A 55 3.09 -6.75 -7.95
CA MET A 55 3.18 -5.81 -6.83
C MET A 55 1.87 -5.77 -6.07
N VAL A 56 1.96 -5.68 -4.74
CA VAL A 56 0.84 -5.30 -3.87
C VAL A 56 1.20 -3.97 -3.22
N ASN A 57 0.48 -2.93 -3.58
CA ASN A 57 0.77 -1.53 -3.32
C ASN A 57 2.13 -1.07 -3.89
N THR A 58 2.38 0.24 -3.87
CA THR A 58 3.60 0.84 -4.42
C THR A 58 4.26 1.85 -3.49
N GLY A 59 3.65 2.09 -2.33
CA GLY A 59 4.12 3.08 -1.38
C GLY A 59 3.74 4.52 -1.75
N PHE A 60 4.35 5.47 -1.06
CA PHE A 60 4.11 6.90 -1.23
C PHE A 60 4.98 7.47 -2.36
N ASN A 61 4.47 8.46 -3.10
CA ASN A 61 5.14 9.01 -4.29
C ASN A 61 6.54 9.58 -4.02
N ALA A 62 6.75 10.22 -2.87
CA ALA A 62 8.06 10.76 -2.52
C ALA A 62 9.13 9.67 -2.31
N ASN A 63 8.73 8.44 -2.01
CA ASN A 63 9.61 7.30 -1.76
C ASN A 63 9.72 6.36 -2.97
N ALA A 64 9.02 6.63 -4.07
CA ALA A 64 8.88 5.71 -5.19
C ALA A 64 10.23 5.28 -5.79
N ASP A 65 11.17 6.21 -6.03
CA ASP A 65 12.48 5.88 -6.59
C ASP A 65 13.29 4.95 -5.67
N ARG A 66 13.23 5.20 -4.36
CA ARG A 66 13.85 4.33 -3.36
C ARG A 66 13.21 2.93 -3.39
N ASN A 67 11.88 2.86 -3.39
CA ASN A 67 11.15 1.60 -3.38
C ASN A 67 11.47 0.77 -4.63
N VAL A 68 11.53 1.41 -5.80
CA VAL A 68 11.98 0.77 -7.06
C VAL A 68 13.41 0.26 -6.92
N ALA A 69 14.34 1.09 -6.43
CA ALA A 69 15.75 0.71 -6.30
C ALA A 69 15.95 -0.50 -5.36
N LEU A 70 15.22 -0.55 -4.25
CA LEU A 70 15.30 -1.63 -3.27
C LEU A 70 14.68 -2.94 -3.78
N LEU A 71 13.61 -2.88 -4.58
CA LEU A 71 12.96 -4.07 -5.10
C LEU A 71 13.57 -4.59 -6.40
N LYS A 72 14.24 -3.74 -7.17
CA LYS A 72 14.81 -4.08 -8.48
C LYS A 72 15.73 -5.32 -8.45
N PRO A 73 16.63 -5.51 -7.47
CA PRO A 73 17.49 -6.69 -7.41
C PRO A 73 16.76 -8.02 -7.25
N HIS A 74 15.51 -7.98 -6.81
CA HIS A 74 14.68 -9.15 -6.55
C HIS A 74 13.73 -9.49 -7.68
N ARG A 75 13.62 -8.63 -8.71
CA ARG A 75 12.77 -8.86 -9.87
C ARG A 75 13.19 -10.11 -10.64
N THR A 76 12.22 -10.91 -11.05
CA THR A 76 12.45 -12.13 -11.83
C THR A 76 11.97 -12.03 -13.28
N GLY A 77 11.11 -11.06 -13.55
CA GLY A 77 10.56 -10.86 -14.90
C GLY A 77 9.82 -9.55 -15.05
N ALA A 78 8.99 -9.47 -16.08
CA ALA A 78 8.14 -8.31 -16.31
C ALA A 78 7.10 -8.16 -15.19
N LEU A 79 6.77 -6.93 -14.83
CA LEU A 79 5.69 -6.67 -13.89
C LEU A 79 4.34 -6.87 -14.59
N ARG A 80 3.63 -7.91 -14.17
CA ARG A 80 2.35 -8.31 -14.77
C ARG A 80 1.18 -7.51 -14.18
N TYR A 81 1.17 -7.37 -12.86
CA TYR A 81 0.11 -6.69 -12.14
C TYR A 81 0.66 -5.79 -11.04
N ILE A 82 -0.04 -4.67 -10.83
CA ILE A 82 0.01 -3.88 -9.60
C ILE A 82 -1.37 -3.95 -8.99
N VAL A 83 -1.49 -4.54 -7.82
CA VAL A 83 -2.74 -4.64 -7.06
C VAL A 83 -2.73 -3.57 -5.98
N LEU A 84 -3.67 -2.64 -6.06
CA LEU A 84 -3.85 -1.58 -5.09
C LEU A 84 -4.93 -2.00 -4.08
N THR A 85 -4.57 -2.11 -2.82
CA THR A 85 -5.52 -2.55 -1.79
C THR A 85 -6.56 -1.50 -1.46
N GLN A 86 -6.30 -0.25 -1.77
CA GLN A 86 -7.22 0.89 -1.60
C GLN A 86 -6.71 2.15 -2.31
N SER A 87 -7.58 3.16 -2.45
CA SER A 87 -7.30 4.40 -3.18
C SER A 87 -6.65 5.51 -2.36
N HIS A 88 -5.90 5.18 -1.30
CA HIS A 88 -5.09 6.17 -0.58
C HIS A 88 -3.72 6.37 -1.25
N ALA A 89 -3.22 7.61 -1.18
CA ALA A 89 -2.00 8.06 -1.85
C ALA A 89 -0.75 7.26 -1.49
N ASP A 90 -0.66 6.78 -0.27
CA ASP A 90 0.45 5.96 0.23
C ASP A 90 0.40 4.50 -0.25
N HIS A 91 -0.68 4.07 -0.91
CA HIS A 91 -0.76 2.76 -1.54
C HIS A 91 -0.41 2.80 -3.02
N PHE A 92 -0.77 3.89 -3.72
CA PHE A 92 -0.60 4.00 -5.16
C PHE A 92 0.45 5.02 -5.63
N GLY A 93 1.11 5.70 -4.69
CA GLY A 93 2.00 6.83 -5.02
C GLY A 93 3.13 6.51 -5.96
N GLY A 94 3.64 5.27 -5.96
CA GLY A 94 4.71 4.81 -6.83
C GLY A 94 4.24 4.16 -8.14
N VAL A 95 2.95 4.14 -8.45
CA VAL A 95 2.43 3.51 -9.68
C VAL A 95 3.17 3.95 -10.93
N PRO A 96 3.45 5.24 -11.19
CA PRO A 96 4.14 5.65 -12.41
C PRO A 96 5.54 5.05 -12.55
N GLU A 97 6.28 4.92 -11.45
CA GLU A 97 7.66 4.43 -11.44
C GLU A 97 7.75 2.90 -11.55
N PHE A 98 6.70 2.19 -11.15
CA PHE A 98 6.66 0.72 -11.26
C PHE A 98 6.02 0.23 -12.55
N THR A 99 5.11 1.00 -13.15
CA THR A 99 4.33 0.55 -14.32
C THR A 99 5.21 0.31 -15.55
N GLU A 100 5.09 -0.86 -16.15
CA GLU A 100 5.69 -1.24 -17.43
C GLU A 100 4.62 -1.29 -18.53
N GLN A 101 5.03 -1.41 -19.79
CA GLN A 101 4.13 -1.35 -20.95
C GLN A 101 2.92 -2.30 -20.89
N ARG A 102 3.08 -3.46 -20.24
CA ARG A 102 2.05 -4.50 -20.16
C ARG A 102 1.50 -4.71 -18.74
N THR A 103 1.94 -3.91 -17.79
CA THR A 103 1.44 -3.98 -16.43
C THR A 103 -0.03 -3.65 -16.39
N LYS A 104 -0.83 -4.47 -15.72
CA LYS A 104 -2.23 -4.22 -15.43
C LYS A 104 -2.41 -3.71 -14.01
N LEU A 105 -3.12 -2.60 -13.89
CA LEU A 105 -3.47 -2.03 -12.60
C LEU A 105 -4.80 -2.59 -12.13
N VAL A 106 -4.86 -3.06 -10.89
CA VAL A 106 -6.05 -3.67 -10.29
C VAL A 106 -6.42 -2.92 -9.01
N GLY A 107 -7.69 -2.63 -8.84
CA GLY A 107 -8.22 -1.96 -7.64
C GLY A 107 -9.58 -2.50 -7.23
N GLY A 108 -10.10 -2.03 -6.10
CA GLY A 108 -11.44 -2.37 -5.62
C GLY A 108 -12.57 -1.75 -6.47
N PRO A 109 -13.81 -2.15 -6.24
CA PRO A 109 -14.93 -1.76 -7.12
C PRO A 109 -15.17 -0.25 -7.14
N ASP A 110 -15.05 0.40 -5.99
CA ASP A 110 -15.31 1.82 -5.81
C ASP A 110 -14.04 2.70 -5.86
N PHE A 111 -12.91 2.16 -6.34
CA PHE A 111 -11.61 2.84 -6.35
C PHE A 111 -11.67 4.24 -6.98
N ASN A 112 -12.28 4.35 -8.15
CA ASN A 112 -12.36 5.61 -8.89
C ASN A 112 -13.28 6.62 -8.18
N GLU A 113 -14.40 6.16 -7.62
CA GLU A 113 -15.33 7.00 -6.86
C GLU A 113 -14.64 7.53 -5.59
N MET A 114 -14.02 6.65 -4.82
CA MET A 114 -13.33 7.02 -3.58
C MET A 114 -12.19 8.02 -3.86
N LEU A 115 -11.40 7.78 -4.91
CA LEU A 115 -10.33 8.71 -5.31
C LEU A 115 -10.89 10.07 -5.71
N ALA A 116 -12.00 10.12 -6.47
CA ALA A 116 -12.65 11.36 -6.86
C ALA A 116 -13.18 12.14 -5.66
N ASP A 117 -13.80 11.47 -4.69
CA ASP A 117 -14.27 12.07 -3.44
C ASP A 117 -13.12 12.66 -2.62
N MET A 118 -12.01 11.94 -2.49
CA MET A 118 -10.83 12.42 -1.79
C MET A 118 -10.24 13.66 -2.47
N LEU A 119 -10.16 13.68 -3.80
CA LEU A 119 -9.69 14.82 -4.57
C LEU A 119 -10.64 16.02 -4.43
N GLY A 120 -11.95 15.80 -4.47
CA GLY A 120 -12.95 16.82 -4.25
C GLY A 120 -12.87 17.48 -2.87
N MET A 121 -12.47 16.72 -1.87
CA MET A 121 -12.28 17.18 -0.48
C MET A 121 -10.86 17.66 -0.16
N GLN A 122 -9.95 17.69 -1.11
CA GLN A 122 -8.52 17.99 -0.91
C GLN A 122 -8.30 19.38 -0.28
N ALA A 123 -9.09 20.38 -0.66
CA ALA A 123 -8.96 21.73 -0.08
C ALA A 123 -9.23 21.75 1.44
N PHE A 124 -10.10 20.84 1.91
CA PHE A 124 -10.43 20.72 3.33
C PHE A 124 -9.46 19.81 4.08
N PHE A 125 -9.19 18.61 3.56
CA PHE A 125 -8.35 17.63 4.24
C PHE A 125 -6.86 17.88 4.04
N GLY A 126 -6.43 18.39 2.89
CA GLY A 126 -5.02 18.55 2.53
C GLY A 126 -4.19 19.27 3.58
N PRO A 127 -4.57 20.48 4.05
CA PRO A 127 -3.81 21.20 5.08
C PRO A 127 -3.77 20.45 6.43
N ARG A 128 -4.82 19.69 6.76
CA ARG A 128 -4.91 18.92 8.01
C ARG A 128 -4.03 17.68 7.94
N THR A 129 -4.09 16.97 6.84
CA THR A 129 -3.26 15.80 6.56
C THR A 129 -1.78 16.21 6.52
N ALA A 130 -1.43 17.29 5.83
CA ALA A 130 -0.06 17.81 5.77
C ALA A 130 0.47 18.14 7.17
N LYS A 131 -0.34 18.73 8.04
CA LYS A 131 0.06 19.04 9.42
C LYS A 131 0.23 17.76 10.25
N LEU A 132 -0.69 16.79 10.12
CA LEU A 132 -0.66 15.53 10.88
C LEU A 132 0.56 14.68 10.50
N TRP A 133 0.87 14.63 9.21
CA TRP A 133 1.92 13.77 8.65
C TRP A 133 3.22 14.51 8.32
N ALA A 134 3.36 15.78 8.75
CA ALA A 134 4.48 16.64 8.34
C ALA A 134 5.86 16.00 8.53
N SER A 135 6.07 15.31 9.66
CA SER A 135 7.34 14.65 9.96
C SER A 135 7.55 13.33 9.21
N THR A 136 6.48 12.70 8.73
CA THR A 136 6.55 11.44 7.98
C THR A 136 6.67 11.70 6.49
N LEU A 137 5.86 12.63 5.95
CA LEU A 137 5.81 12.93 4.51
C LEU A 137 6.95 13.81 4.03
N SER A 138 7.61 14.54 4.92
CA SER A 138 8.74 15.42 4.58
C SER A 138 10.08 14.70 4.42
N GLN A 139 10.15 13.42 4.73
CA GLN A 139 11.39 12.64 4.71
C GLN A 139 11.69 12.00 3.35
N GLY A 140 10.75 12.04 2.44
CA GLY A 140 10.94 11.61 1.06
C GLY A 140 11.80 12.58 0.25
N GLY A 141 12.13 12.22 -0.96
CA GLY A 141 12.82 13.08 -1.92
C GLY A 141 12.03 14.36 -2.24
N PRO A 142 12.44 15.12 -3.26
CA PRO A 142 11.72 16.32 -3.67
C PRO A 142 10.27 16.00 -3.98
N PRO A 143 9.33 16.95 -3.74
CA PRO A 143 7.92 16.76 -3.98
C PRO A 143 7.66 16.29 -5.41
N LYS A 144 6.97 15.16 -5.56
CA LYS A 144 6.49 14.66 -6.84
C LYS A 144 4.98 14.91 -6.97
N PRO A 145 4.48 15.17 -8.19
CA PRO A 145 3.04 15.23 -8.41
C PRO A 145 2.37 13.95 -7.91
N GLN A 146 1.22 14.10 -7.26
CA GLN A 146 0.42 12.96 -6.85
C GLN A 146 -0.17 12.29 -8.10
N PRO A 147 0.06 11.00 -8.36
CA PRO A 147 -0.58 10.30 -9.46
C PRO A 147 -2.08 10.13 -9.21
N HIS A 148 -2.83 10.01 -10.29
CA HIS A 148 -4.26 9.68 -10.26
C HIS A 148 -4.47 8.39 -11.07
N PRO A 149 -4.10 7.23 -10.52
CA PRO A 149 -4.18 5.99 -11.26
C PRO A 149 -5.64 5.60 -11.50
N VAL A 150 -5.88 5.03 -12.68
CA VAL A 150 -7.16 4.43 -13.05
C VAL A 150 -6.93 2.94 -13.23
N PRO A 151 -7.49 2.07 -12.39
CA PRO A 151 -7.35 0.64 -12.53
C PRO A 151 -7.88 0.14 -13.89
N ASP A 152 -7.11 -0.74 -14.53
CA ASP A 152 -7.56 -1.47 -15.73
C ASP A 152 -8.64 -2.50 -15.38
N ILE A 153 -8.60 -3.01 -14.15
CA ILE A 153 -9.47 -4.08 -13.64
C ILE A 153 -9.99 -3.66 -12.28
N LEU A 154 -11.30 -3.71 -12.12
CA LEU A 154 -11.96 -3.53 -10.83
C LEU A 154 -12.43 -4.89 -10.30
N VAL A 155 -12.13 -5.14 -9.02
CA VAL A 155 -12.53 -6.38 -8.32
C VAL A 155 -13.91 -6.15 -7.71
N ASP A 156 -14.96 -6.68 -8.30
CA ASP A 156 -16.33 -6.54 -7.77
C ASP A 156 -16.49 -7.27 -6.43
N GLU A 157 -16.65 -8.58 -6.42
CA GLU A 157 -16.68 -9.38 -5.20
C GLU A 157 -15.38 -10.16 -5.01
N ARG A 158 -14.99 -10.88 -6.04
CA ARG A 158 -13.78 -11.72 -6.06
C ARG A 158 -13.24 -11.85 -7.48
N LEU A 159 -11.91 -11.82 -7.59
CA LEU A 159 -11.20 -12.07 -8.83
C LEU A 159 -10.01 -13.01 -8.54
N THR A 160 -9.85 -14.04 -9.35
CA THR A 160 -8.66 -14.90 -9.30
C THR A 160 -7.73 -14.51 -10.44
N ILE A 161 -6.46 -14.26 -10.10
CA ILE A 161 -5.37 -13.99 -11.05
C ILE A 161 -4.35 -15.11 -10.89
N GLU A 162 -3.94 -15.69 -11.99
CA GLU A 162 -2.84 -16.65 -12.03
C GLU A 162 -1.65 -16.03 -12.77
N VAL A 163 -0.49 -16.05 -12.14
CA VAL A 163 0.78 -15.61 -12.73
C VAL A 163 1.82 -16.69 -12.46
N GLY A 164 2.26 -17.34 -13.53
CA GLY A 164 3.18 -18.46 -13.42
C GLY A 164 2.68 -19.55 -12.45
N ASN A 165 3.49 -19.87 -11.47
CA ASN A 165 3.20 -20.90 -10.48
C ASN A 165 2.37 -20.42 -9.26
N ARG A 166 1.82 -19.18 -9.30
CA ARG A 166 1.11 -18.59 -8.16
C ARG A 166 -0.30 -18.15 -8.51
N THR A 167 -1.17 -18.31 -7.53
CA THR A 167 -2.57 -17.91 -7.59
C THR A 167 -2.80 -16.78 -6.57
N PHE A 168 -3.46 -15.72 -7.02
CA PHE A 168 -3.87 -14.57 -6.21
C PHE A 168 -5.39 -14.47 -6.27
N GLU A 169 -6.05 -14.65 -5.14
CA GLU A 169 -7.47 -14.35 -4.98
C GLU A 169 -7.62 -12.95 -4.41
N LEU A 170 -8.16 -12.05 -5.20
CA LEU A 170 -8.46 -10.69 -4.82
C LEU A 170 -9.90 -10.66 -4.32
N ILE A 171 -10.10 -10.19 -3.10
CA ILE A 171 -11.39 -10.27 -2.40
C ILE A 171 -11.78 -8.86 -2.00
N SER A 172 -12.93 -8.41 -2.49
CA SER A 172 -13.51 -7.14 -2.07
C SER A 172 -13.85 -7.19 -0.57
N ALA A 173 -13.38 -6.19 0.16
CA ALA A 173 -13.58 -6.05 1.61
C ALA A 173 -14.03 -4.62 1.92
N PRO A 174 -15.20 -4.19 1.38
CA PRO A 174 -15.74 -2.88 1.66
C PRO A 174 -15.94 -2.71 3.16
N GLU A 175 -15.85 -1.46 3.65
CA GLU A 175 -15.96 -1.17 5.07
C GLU A 175 -14.75 -1.65 5.92
N GLY A 176 -13.62 -2.03 5.28
CA GLY A 176 -12.34 -2.19 5.96
C GLY A 176 -11.85 -0.83 6.48
N GLU A 177 -10.97 -0.15 5.72
CA GLU A 177 -10.66 1.26 5.98
C GLU A 177 -11.40 2.18 5.00
N THR A 178 -11.59 1.72 3.76
CA THR A 178 -12.27 2.43 2.68
C THR A 178 -13.29 1.53 2.00
N ILE A 179 -14.23 2.13 1.26
CA ILE A 179 -15.26 1.38 0.53
C ILE A 179 -14.69 0.53 -0.61
N ASP A 180 -13.51 0.91 -1.13
CA ASP A 180 -12.81 0.25 -2.23
C ASP A 180 -11.75 -0.75 -1.76
N ASN A 181 -11.72 -1.09 -0.47
CA ASN A 181 -10.69 -1.96 0.08
C ASN A 181 -10.77 -3.38 -0.47
N ILE A 182 -9.62 -3.94 -0.83
CA ILE A 182 -9.48 -5.35 -1.22
C ILE A 182 -8.38 -6.05 -0.43
N LEU A 183 -8.57 -7.36 -0.22
CA LEU A 183 -7.56 -8.26 0.30
C LEU A 183 -6.93 -9.05 -0.83
N VAL A 184 -5.67 -9.42 -0.70
CA VAL A 184 -4.98 -10.31 -1.64
C VAL A 184 -4.62 -11.59 -0.91
N TRP A 185 -5.27 -12.69 -1.25
CA TRP A 185 -5.08 -14.01 -0.65
C TRP A 185 -4.29 -14.93 -1.60
N MET A 186 -3.26 -15.55 -1.10
CA MET A 186 -2.47 -16.58 -1.79
C MET A 186 -2.78 -17.95 -1.16
N PRO A 187 -3.70 -18.74 -1.73
CA PRO A 187 -4.27 -19.91 -1.05
C PRO A 187 -3.27 -21.05 -0.85
N LYS A 188 -2.36 -21.27 -1.79
CA LYS A 188 -1.33 -22.32 -1.68
C LYS A 188 -0.32 -22.00 -0.59
N GLU A 189 0.09 -20.74 -0.50
CA GLU A 189 1.07 -20.24 0.45
C GLU A 189 0.46 -19.91 1.82
N LYS A 190 -0.86 -19.77 1.90
CA LYS A 190 -1.62 -19.36 3.10
C LYS A 190 -1.17 -17.97 3.60
N ILE A 191 -0.98 -17.06 2.66
CA ILE A 191 -0.54 -15.68 2.93
C ILE A 191 -1.65 -14.72 2.48
N VAL A 192 -1.93 -13.72 3.29
CA VAL A 192 -2.86 -12.64 2.96
C VAL A 192 -2.19 -11.28 3.13
N PHE A 193 -2.40 -10.41 2.12
CA PHE A 193 -2.09 -8.99 2.24
C PHE A 193 -3.40 -8.28 2.56
N THR A 194 -3.44 -7.62 3.71
CA THR A 194 -4.68 -7.06 4.27
C THR A 194 -4.85 -5.57 3.96
N GLY A 195 -3.83 -4.93 3.37
CA GLY A 195 -3.83 -3.47 3.29
C GLY A 195 -4.00 -2.88 4.69
N ASN A 196 -4.83 -1.87 4.82
CA ASN A 196 -5.14 -1.24 6.10
C ASN A 196 -6.41 -1.79 6.78
N THR A 197 -6.96 -2.90 6.30
CA THR A 197 -8.12 -3.55 6.95
C THR A 197 -7.84 -3.87 8.41
N PHE A 198 -6.62 -4.30 8.70
CA PHE A 198 -6.10 -4.44 10.06
C PHE A 198 -4.98 -3.44 10.25
N GLY A 199 -5.15 -2.50 11.16
CA GLY A 199 -4.20 -1.42 11.40
C GLY A 199 -2.77 -1.91 11.68
N PRO A 200 -1.75 -1.22 11.17
CA PRO A 200 -0.36 -1.69 11.19
C PRO A 200 0.29 -1.64 12.58
N VAL A 201 -0.29 -0.92 13.51
CA VAL A 201 0.36 -0.58 14.79
C VAL A 201 -0.30 -1.27 15.98
N TRP A 202 -1.18 -2.18 15.71
CA TRP A 202 -2.08 -2.67 16.73
C TRP A 202 -1.48 -3.82 17.47
N LEU A 203 -0.89 -3.48 18.54
CA LEU A 203 -0.28 -4.39 19.48
C LEU A 203 -1.27 -5.37 20.12
N SER A 204 -2.57 -5.16 19.98
CA SER A 204 -3.54 -6.02 20.67
C SER A 204 -4.98 -5.97 20.17
N MET A 205 -5.32 -5.09 19.25
CA MET A 205 -6.70 -5.02 18.72
C MET A 205 -6.73 -4.77 17.23
N PRO A 206 -7.37 -5.64 16.45
CA PRO A 206 -7.75 -5.33 15.09
C PRO A 206 -8.67 -4.10 15.15
N PHE A 207 -8.27 -3.05 14.47
CA PHE A 207 -9.04 -1.83 14.39
C PHE A 207 -9.69 -1.76 13.03
N LEU A 208 -10.97 -1.91 12.99
CA LEU A 208 -11.76 -1.59 11.82
C LEU A 208 -11.99 -0.09 11.83
N ASN A 209 -11.44 0.61 10.85
CA ASN A 209 -11.66 2.04 10.71
C ASN A 209 -12.97 2.29 9.96
N THR A 210 -14.08 2.16 10.67
CA THR A 210 -15.42 2.38 10.14
C THR A 210 -15.77 3.86 9.96
N LEU A 211 -14.85 4.77 10.28
CA LEU A 211 -15.13 6.20 10.26
C LEU A 211 -14.91 6.87 8.89
N ARG A 212 -14.38 6.14 7.90
CA ARG A 212 -14.13 6.65 6.57
C ARG A 212 -14.88 5.82 5.54
N GLY A 213 -15.91 6.40 4.96
CA GLY A 213 -16.58 5.85 3.80
C GLY A 213 -17.77 4.97 4.05
N ASP A 214 -18.21 4.81 5.31
CA ASP A 214 -19.46 4.12 5.60
C ASP A 214 -20.63 4.93 5.01
N LYS A 215 -21.04 4.57 3.81
CA LYS A 215 -22.38 4.95 3.35
C LYS A 215 -23.34 4.01 4.05
N PRO A 216 -24.31 4.51 4.84
CA PRO A 216 -25.38 3.66 5.35
C PRO A 216 -26.05 3.00 4.15
N ARG A 217 -26.07 1.69 4.11
CA ARG A 217 -26.83 0.92 3.12
C ARG A 217 -28.32 0.94 3.47
#